data_08fd77f3ecde0f8a8b412686fa1bd8b7
#
_entry.id   08fd77f3ecde0f8a8b412686fa1bd8b7
#
_cell.length_a   1.000
_cell.length_b   1.000
_cell.length_c   1.000
_cell.angle_alpha   90.00
_cell.angle_beta   90.00
_cell.angle_gamma   90.00
#
_symmetry.space_group_name_H-M   'P 1'
#
loop_
_entity.id
_entity.type
_entity.pdbx_description
1 polymer ?
#
loop_
_entity_poly.entity_id
_entity_poly.type
_entity_poly.pdbx_seq_one_letter_code
_entity_poly.pdbx_strand_id
1 'polypeptide(L)'
;QSVGMVMSVILFVPSWGGMINGIMTLSGAWHKLKTDPILRFLIVSLSFYGMSTFEGPMMAIKSVNALSHYTDWTVGHVHSGALGWVAMVSIGALYHLIPAVFGQGRMYSVKLVNTHFWLHTTGVVLYIVAMWISGIMQGMMWRAVNSDGTLTYSFVQSLEASYPFYLMRFIGGVFVVTGMLVMAYNVIKTVRAKEGVLEPVAEAA
;
A
#
# COMPACT_ATOMS: atom_id res chain seq x y z
N GLN A 1 18.13 8.76 -20.81
CA GLN A 1 17.61 7.48 -20.28
C GLN A 1 18.65 6.74 -19.42
N SER A 2 19.92 6.54 -19.89
CA SER A 2 20.96 5.83 -19.10
C SER A 2 21.33 6.53 -17.81
N VAL A 3 21.46 7.86 -17.80
CA VAL A 3 21.71 8.66 -16.59
C VAL A 3 20.54 8.49 -15.59
N GLY A 4 19.30 8.59 -16.06
CA GLY A 4 18.13 8.40 -15.20
C GLY A 4 18.07 7.01 -14.57
N MET A 5 18.41 5.96 -15.33
CA MET A 5 18.52 4.59 -14.81
C MET A 5 19.55 4.49 -13.68
N VAL A 6 20.77 5.01 -13.89
CA VAL A 6 21.84 4.96 -12.88
C VAL A 6 21.42 5.73 -11.62
N MET A 7 20.88 6.94 -11.78
CA MET A 7 20.42 7.75 -10.66
C MET A 7 19.27 7.09 -9.89
N SER A 8 18.33 6.44 -10.58
CA SER A 8 17.25 5.69 -9.94
C SER A 8 17.77 4.50 -9.13
N VAL A 9 18.77 3.78 -9.65
CA VAL A 9 19.40 2.67 -8.91
C VAL A 9 20.14 3.18 -7.66
N ILE A 10 20.83 4.32 -7.74
CA ILE A 10 21.49 4.91 -6.57
C ILE A 10 20.49 5.29 -5.46
N LEU A 11 19.24 5.64 -5.78
CA LEU A 11 18.19 5.93 -4.80
C LEU A 11 17.84 4.73 -3.90
N PHE A 12 18.23 3.52 -4.25
CA PHE A 12 18.08 2.37 -3.36
C PHE A 12 18.76 2.58 -2.01
N VAL A 13 19.96 3.16 -2.01
CA VAL A 13 20.77 3.28 -0.80
C VAL A 13 20.07 4.06 0.31
N PRO A 14 19.60 5.32 0.09
CA PRO A 14 18.90 6.06 1.13
C PRO A 14 17.52 5.48 1.44
N SER A 15 16.78 4.97 0.45
CA SER A 15 15.44 4.42 0.66
C SER A 15 15.48 3.16 1.53
N TRP A 16 16.37 2.24 1.22
CA TRP A 16 16.51 1.02 2.02
C TRP A 16 17.16 1.28 3.37
N GLY A 17 18.05 2.25 3.46
CA GLY A 17 18.57 2.74 4.74
C GLY A 17 17.43 3.19 5.67
N GLY A 18 16.48 3.97 5.15
CA GLY A 18 15.28 4.38 5.87
C GLY A 18 14.38 3.22 6.27
N MET A 19 14.16 2.25 5.37
CA MET A 19 13.38 1.04 5.66
C MET A 19 14.02 0.21 6.77
N ILE A 20 15.31 -0.07 6.67
CA ILE A 20 16.06 -0.84 7.67
C ILE A 20 16.01 -0.14 9.02
N ASN A 21 16.22 1.18 9.07
CA ASN A 21 16.12 1.96 10.30
C ASN A 21 14.71 1.84 10.94
N GLY A 22 13.65 1.94 10.12
CA GLY A 22 12.27 1.74 10.60
C GLY A 22 12.02 0.35 11.16
N ILE A 23 12.52 -0.70 10.50
CA ILE A 23 12.42 -2.09 10.97
C ILE A 23 13.22 -2.27 12.27
N MET A 24 14.43 -1.74 12.35
CA MET A 24 15.28 -1.83 13.54
C MET A 24 14.70 -1.08 14.74
N THR A 25 13.87 -0.06 14.53
CA THR A 25 13.14 0.62 15.60
C THR A 25 12.23 -0.35 16.37
N LEU A 26 11.77 -1.43 15.73
CA LEU A 26 10.95 -2.47 16.36
C LEU A 26 11.78 -3.58 17.02
N SER A 27 13.10 -3.49 16.97
CA SER A 27 13.98 -4.52 17.58
C SER A 27 13.65 -4.71 19.06
N GLY A 28 13.45 -5.97 19.47
CA GLY A 28 13.03 -6.32 20.84
C GLY A 28 11.50 -6.23 21.09
N ALA A 29 10.70 -5.62 20.22
CA ALA A 29 9.26 -5.40 20.40
C ALA A 29 8.36 -6.12 19.37
N TRP A 30 8.90 -7.09 18.63
CA TRP A 30 8.16 -7.83 17.59
C TRP A 30 6.91 -8.55 18.11
N HIS A 31 6.91 -8.98 19.36
CA HIS A 31 5.77 -9.63 20.00
C HIS A 31 4.54 -8.70 20.09
N LYS A 32 4.74 -7.39 20.17
CA LYS A 32 3.67 -6.39 20.24
C LYS A 32 2.81 -6.34 18.97
N LEU A 33 3.32 -6.79 17.83
CA LEU A 33 2.53 -6.90 16.59
C LEU A 33 1.31 -7.82 16.72
N LYS A 34 1.31 -8.75 17.68
CA LYS A 34 0.17 -9.65 17.90
C LYS A 34 -1.03 -8.93 18.53
N THR A 35 -0.77 -7.92 19.35
CA THR A 35 -1.78 -7.25 20.18
C THR A 35 -2.08 -5.82 19.74
N ASP A 36 -1.11 -5.11 19.18
CA ASP A 36 -1.25 -3.70 18.79
C ASP A 36 -1.54 -3.55 17.27
N PRO A 37 -2.79 -3.20 16.90
CA PRO A 37 -3.13 -2.99 15.49
C PRO A 37 -2.52 -1.71 14.91
N ILE A 38 -2.20 -0.70 15.70
CA ILE A 38 -1.55 0.53 15.23
C ILE A 38 -0.14 0.20 14.74
N LEU A 39 0.58 -0.58 15.54
CA LEU A 39 1.92 -1.04 15.17
C LEU A 39 1.91 -1.88 13.89
N ARG A 40 0.84 -2.67 13.64
CA ARG A 40 0.67 -3.40 12.38
C ARG A 40 0.58 -2.46 11.17
N PHE A 41 -0.17 -1.35 11.27
CA PHE A 41 -0.22 -0.33 10.22
C PHE A 41 1.18 0.19 9.90
N LEU A 42 1.98 0.52 10.92
CA LEU A 42 3.32 1.08 10.76
C LEU A 42 4.28 0.07 10.11
N ILE A 43 4.26 -1.19 10.53
CA ILE A 43 5.15 -2.22 9.98
C ILE A 43 4.75 -2.63 8.56
N VAL A 44 3.46 -2.78 8.29
CA VAL A 44 2.99 -3.08 6.93
C VAL A 44 3.29 -1.91 5.99
N SER A 45 3.20 -0.66 6.48
CA SER A 45 3.61 0.51 5.69
C SER A 45 5.09 0.47 5.32
N LEU A 46 5.97 0.04 6.23
CA LEU A 46 7.41 -0.14 5.94
C LEU A 46 7.66 -1.25 4.92
N SER A 47 6.88 -2.32 4.94
CA SER A 47 6.95 -3.39 3.94
C SER A 47 6.60 -2.87 2.54
N PHE A 48 5.52 -2.10 2.43
CA PHE A 48 5.13 -1.44 1.18
C PHE A 48 6.14 -0.37 0.75
N TYR A 49 6.74 0.35 1.69
CA TYR A 49 7.84 1.28 1.43
C TYR A 49 9.01 0.58 0.75
N GLY A 50 9.51 -0.50 1.36
CA GLY A 50 10.60 -1.28 0.79
C GLY A 50 10.28 -1.84 -0.59
N MET A 51 9.07 -2.38 -0.77
CA MET A 51 8.60 -2.93 -2.04
C MET A 51 8.48 -1.84 -3.12
N SER A 52 7.83 -0.74 -2.82
CA SER A 52 7.65 0.39 -3.75
C SER A 52 8.98 1.00 -4.17
N THR A 53 9.90 1.21 -3.21
CA THR A 53 11.24 1.77 -3.49
C THR A 53 12.18 0.77 -4.15
N PHE A 54 11.90 -0.53 -4.11
CA PHE A 54 12.54 -1.53 -4.95
C PHE A 54 12.03 -1.46 -6.39
N GLU A 55 10.72 -1.44 -6.54
CA GLU A 55 10.04 -1.49 -7.83
C GLU A 55 10.35 -0.26 -8.71
N GLY A 56 10.39 0.95 -8.11
CA GLY A 56 10.69 2.19 -8.84
C GLY A 56 12.01 2.15 -9.61
N PRO A 57 13.16 1.93 -8.97
CA PRO A 57 14.44 1.76 -9.63
C PRO A 57 14.49 0.60 -10.61
N MET A 58 13.83 -0.54 -10.30
CA MET A 58 13.73 -1.66 -11.22
C MET A 58 13.00 -1.25 -12.52
N MET A 59 11.90 -0.51 -12.43
CA MET A 59 11.15 0.01 -13.59
C MET A 59 11.94 1.06 -14.38
N ALA A 60 12.99 1.68 -13.82
CA ALA A 60 13.89 2.59 -14.54
C ALA A 60 14.88 1.85 -15.44
N ILE A 61 15.11 0.54 -15.24
CA ILE A 61 15.93 -0.30 -16.10
C ILE A 61 15.28 -0.37 -17.49
N LYS A 62 16.05 -0.12 -18.56
CA LYS A 62 15.50 0.04 -19.91
C LYS A 62 14.62 -1.13 -20.38
N SER A 63 15.02 -2.36 -20.12
CA SER A 63 14.25 -3.57 -20.51
C SER A 63 12.95 -3.69 -19.72
N VAL A 64 12.98 -3.39 -18.44
CA VAL A 64 11.78 -3.38 -17.57
C VAL A 64 10.87 -2.21 -17.93
N ASN A 65 11.45 -1.02 -18.11
CA ASN A 65 10.71 0.17 -18.53
C ASN A 65 9.97 -0.05 -19.86
N ALA A 66 10.62 -0.70 -20.82
CA ALA A 66 10.01 -1.02 -22.10
C ALA A 66 8.75 -1.91 -21.93
N LEU A 67 8.67 -2.73 -20.89
CA LEU A 67 7.50 -3.57 -20.61
C LEU A 67 6.45 -2.82 -19.76
N SER A 68 6.88 -2.05 -18.76
CA SER A 68 6.01 -1.44 -17.76
C SER A 68 5.45 -0.07 -18.15
N HIS A 69 6.13 0.65 -19.05
CA HIS A 69 5.80 2.04 -19.38
C HIS A 69 4.38 2.18 -19.95
N TYR A 70 3.58 3.05 -19.35
CA TYR A 70 2.16 3.30 -19.64
C TYR A 70 1.19 2.13 -19.34
N THR A 71 1.67 1.02 -18.79
CA THR A 71 0.82 -0.11 -18.43
C THR A 71 0.24 0.06 -17.01
N ASP A 72 -0.72 -0.78 -16.66
CA ASP A 72 -1.28 -0.88 -15.30
C ASP A 72 -0.23 -1.26 -14.24
N TRP A 73 0.92 -1.78 -14.63
CA TRP A 73 2.02 -2.02 -13.70
C TRP A 73 2.49 -0.73 -13.03
N THR A 74 2.61 0.37 -13.79
CA THR A 74 2.92 1.69 -13.22
C THR A 74 1.85 2.14 -12.22
N VAL A 75 0.58 1.85 -12.49
CA VAL A 75 -0.54 2.14 -11.57
C VAL A 75 -0.41 1.32 -10.28
N GLY A 76 -0.08 0.02 -10.38
CA GLY A 76 0.20 -0.85 -9.23
C GLY A 76 1.35 -0.32 -8.36
N HIS A 77 2.45 0.08 -8.99
CA HIS A 77 3.60 0.69 -8.32
C HIS A 77 3.23 1.95 -7.54
N VAL A 78 2.54 2.89 -8.17
CA VAL A 78 2.13 4.15 -7.52
C VAL A 78 1.21 3.87 -6.33
N HIS A 79 0.27 2.93 -6.45
CA HIS A 79 -0.66 2.61 -5.37
C HIS A 79 -0.02 1.78 -4.24
N SER A 80 1.03 1.01 -4.52
CA SER A 80 1.84 0.40 -3.45
C SER A 80 2.51 1.47 -2.57
N GLY A 81 3.00 2.54 -3.18
CA GLY A 81 3.53 3.70 -2.47
C GLY A 81 2.43 4.53 -1.78
N ALA A 82 1.39 4.93 -2.52
CA ALA A 82 0.36 5.85 -2.02
C ALA A 82 -0.55 5.19 -0.97
N LEU A 83 -1.14 4.04 -1.27
CA LEU A 83 -2.09 3.37 -0.38
C LEU A 83 -1.41 2.40 0.60
N GLY A 84 -0.38 1.70 0.15
CA GLY A 84 0.34 0.76 0.99
C GLY A 84 1.30 1.44 1.96
N TRP A 85 2.13 2.36 1.49
CA TRP A 85 3.10 3.05 2.35
C TRP A 85 2.51 4.31 2.98
N VAL A 86 2.28 5.37 2.19
CA VAL A 86 1.96 6.71 2.72
C VAL A 86 0.63 6.70 3.48
N ALA A 87 -0.42 6.10 2.94
CA ALA A 87 -1.71 6.03 3.63
C ALA A 87 -1.61 5.23 4.93
N MET A 88 -0.98 4.05 4.93
CA MET A 88 -0.92 3.22 6.13
C MET A 88 -0.09 3.84 7.26
N VAL A 89 1.05 4.50 6.96
CA VAL A 89 1.82 5.21 8.00
C VAL A 89 1.02 6.39 8.56
N SER A 90 0.32 7.14 7.70
CA SER A 90 -0.52 8.26 8.11
C SER A 90 -1.70 7.80 8.96
N ILE A 91 -2.37 6.72 8.58
CA ILE A 91 -3.47 6.11 9.34
C ILE A 91 -2.98 5.64 10.72
N GLY A 92 -1.84 4.94 10.76
CA GLY A 92 -1.23 4.51 12.03
C GLY A 92 -0.90 5.68 12.93
N ALA A 93 -0.29 6.73 12.39
CA ALA A 93 0.00 7.97 13.11
C ALA A 93 -1.28 8.65 13.63
N LEU A 94 -2.33 8.75 12.82
CA LEU A 94 -3.61 9.35 13.24
C LEU A 94 -4.27 8.54 14.37
N TYR A 95 -4.27 7.21 14.29
CA TYR A 95 -4.80 6.37 15.37
C TYR A 95 -4.03 6.49 16.67
N HIS A 96 -2.74 6.81 16.60
CA HIS A 96 -1.91 7.08 17.77
C HIS A 96 -2.15 8.49 18.35
N LEU A 97 -2.21 9.50 17.48
CA LEU A 97 -2.24 10.91 17.88
C LEU A 97 -3.64 11.40 18.29
N ILE A 98 -4.69 10.97 17.60
CA ILE A 98 -6.05 11.48 17.84
C ILE A 98 -6.50 11.29 19.31
N PRO A 99 -6.35 10.11 19.94
CA PRO A 99 -6.74 10.00 21.34
C PRO A 99 -6.02 11.00 22.23
N ALA A 100 -4.70 11.12 22.09
CA ALA A 100 -3.89 12.02 22.92
C ALA A 100 -4.29 13.50 22.73
N VAL A 101 -4.55 13.94 21.50
CA VAL A 101 -4.96 15.33 21.21
C VAL A 101 -6.32 15.66 21.82
N PHE A 102 -7.22 14.68 21.92
CA PHE A 102 -8.56 14.86 22.49
C PHE A 102 -8.70 14.35 23.95
N GLY A 103 -7.58 14.25 24.69
CA GLY A 103 -7.59 13.87 26.11
C GLY A 103 -8.08 12.45 26.38
N GLN A 104 -7.94 11.53 25.42
CA GLN A 104 -8.35 10.13 25.55
C GLN A 104 -7.11 9.22 25.63
N GLY A 105 -7.21 8.13 26.39
CA GLY A 105 -6.15 7.13 26.51
C GLY A 105 -6.09 6.15 25.32
N ARG A 106 -7.17 6.04 24.53
CA ARG A 106 -7.27 5.15 23.37
C ARG A 106 -8.36 5.57 22.40
N MET A 107 -8.37 4.95 21.22
CA MET A 107 -9.50 5.06 20.30
C MET A 107 -10.77 4.46 20.91
N TYR A 108 -11.93 4.96 20.48
CA TYR A 108 -13.25 4.45 20.94
C TYR A 108 -13.33 2.92 20.84
N SER A 109 -12.85 2.33 19.78
CA SER A 109 -12.84 0.87 19.61
C SER A 109 -11.57 0.36 18.95
N VAL A 110 -10.75 -0.38 19.68
CA VAL A 110 -9.57 -1.08 19.17
C VAL A 110 -9.98 -2.18 18.17
N LYS A 111 -11.17 -2.79 18.34
CA LYS A 111 -11.67 -3.76 17.35
C LYS A 111 -11.91 -3.13 15.98
N LEU A 112 -12.44 -1.90 15.93
CA LEU A 112 -12.61 -1.17 14.67
C LEU A 112 -11.28 -0.78 14.05
N VAL A 113 -10.26 -0.46 14.84
CA VAL A 113 -8.89 -0.25 14.32
C VAL A 113 -8.38 -1.52 13.63
N ASN A 114 -8.56 -2.68 14.29
CA ASN A 114 -8.14 -3.96 13.72
C ASN A 114 -8.95 -4.35 12.47
N THR A 115 -10.27 -4.10 12.46
CA THR A 115 -11.13 -4.33 11.28
C THR A 115 -10.67 -3.47 10.11
N HIS A 116 -10.40 -2.18 10.36
CA HIS A 116 -9.87 -1.27 9.34
C HIS A 116 -8.52 -1.77 8.81
N PHE A 117 -7.62 -2.19 9.68
CA PHE A 117 -6.32 -2.73 9.27
C PHE A 117 -6.47 -3.85 8.24
N TRP A 118 -7.31 -4.84 8.51
CA TRP A 118 -7.49 -5.98 7.61
C TRP A 118 -8.21 -5.60 6.32
N LEU A 119 -9.25 -4.77 6.39
CA LEU A 119 -9.94 -4.27 5.20
C LEU A 119 -8.97 -3.50 4.29
N HIS A 120 -8.23 -2.55 4.86
CA HIS A 120 -7.29 -1.73 4.10
C HIS A 120 -6.17 -2.57 3.48
N THR A 121 -5.51 -3.41 4.28
CA THR A 121 -4.41 -4.26 3.82
C THR A 121 -4.85 -5.20 2.71
N THR A 122 -5.96 -5.93 2.92
CA THR A 122 -6.50 -6.85 1.90
C THR A 122 -6.89 -6.10 0.63
N GLY A 123 -7.56 -4.94 0.78
CA GLY A 123 -7.96 -4.11 -0.35
C GLY A 123 -6.78 -3.61 -1.18
N VAL A 124 -5.72 -3.12 -0.52
CA VAL A 124 -4.49 -2.65 -1.17
C VAL A 124 -3.77 -3.80 -1.88
N VAL A 125 -3.64 -4.97 -1.24
CA VAL A 125 -3.00 -6.14 -1.85
C VAL A 125 -3.76 -6.60 -3.09
N LEU A 126 -5.09 -6.73 -3.03
CA LEU A 126 -5.92 -7.09 -4.19
C LEU A 126 -5.75 -6.09 -5.33
N TYR A 127 -5.76 -4.79 -5.01
CA TYR A 127 -5.58 -3.73 -5.99
C TYR A 127 -4.22 -3.83 -6.70
N ILE A 128 -3.13 -3.92 -5.94
CA ILE A 128 -1.77 -3.91 -6.46
C ILE A 128 -1.51 -5.16 -7.31
N VAL A 129 -1.87 -6.34 -6.81
CA VAL A 129 -1.68 -7.61 -7.52
C VAL A 129 -2.46 -7.61 -8.85
N ALA A 130 -3.70 -7.11 -8.84
CA ALA A 130 -4.49 -6.98 -10.06
C ALA A 130 -3.78 -6.09 -11.09
N MET A 131 -3.23 -4.95 -10.66
CA MET A 131 -2.55 -4.01 -11.54
C MET A 131 -1.20 -4.53 -12.04
N TRP A 132 -0.46 -5.27 -11.23
CA TRP A 132 0.78 -5.90 -11.67
C TRP A 132 0.53 -6.94 -12.75
N ILE A 133 -0.41 -7.86 -12.54
CA ILE A 133 -0.72 -8.91 -13.51
C ILE A 133 -1.25 -8.29 -14.80
N SER A 134 -2.22 -7.37 -14.70
CA SER A 134 -2.76 -6.64 -15.85
C SER A 134 -1.68 -5.90 -16.60
N GLY A 135 -0.81 -5.17 -15.90
CA GLY A 135 0.22 -4.35 -16.54
C GLY A 135 1.31 -5.16 -17.23
N ILE A 136 1.76 -6.27 -16.64
CA ILE A 136 2.71 -7.19 -17.28
C ILE A 136 2.08 -7.77 -18.53
N MET A 137 0.83 -8.26 -18.46
CA MET A 137 0.09 -8.78 -19.60
C MET A 137 -0.07 -7.74 -20.71
N GLN A 138 -0.48 -6.51 -20.37
CA GLN A 138 -0.57 -5.39 -21.33
C GLN A 138 0.76 -5.14 -22.03
N GLY A 139 1.85 -5.02 -21.26
CA GLY A 139 3.17 -4.78 -21.81
C GLY A 139 3.64 -5.89 -22.76
N MET A 140 3.31 -7.14 -22.47
CA MET A 140 3.60 -8.27 -23.35
C MET A 140 2.75 -8.23 -24.62
N MET A 141 1.44 -7.97 -24.51
CA MET A 141 0.52 -7.90 -25.65
C MET A 141 0.85 -6.75 -26.60
N TRP A 142 1.17 -5.56 -26.06
CA TRP A 142 1.47 -4.37 -26.86
C TRP A 142 2.79 -4.47 -27.64
N ARG A 143 3.66 -5.38 -27.26
CA ARG A 143 4.97 -5.61 -27.89
C ARG A 143 5.01 -6.85 -28.76
N ALA A 144 3.94 -7.63 -28.77
CA ALA A 144 3.87 -8.80 -29.62
C ALA A 144 3.65 -8.39 -31.07
N VAL A 145 4.60 -8.77 -31.95
CA VAL A 145 4.56 -8.50 -33.39
C VAL A 145 4.66 -9.79 -34.19
N ASN A 146 3.95 -9.85 -35.26
CA ASN A 146 4.01 -10.94 -36.24
C ASN A 146 5.29 -10.85 -37.09
N SER A 147 5.57 -11.88 -37.87
CA SER A 147 6.73 -11.93 -38.75
C SER A 147 6.75 -10.85 -39.85
N ASP A 148 5.57 -10.33 -40.21
CA ASP A 148 5.37 -9.23 -41.15
C ASP A 148 5.46 -7.83 -40.50
N GLY A 149 5.72 -7.75 -39.20
CA GLY A 149 5.83 -6.49 -38.42
C GLY A 149 4.50 -5.90 -37.96
N THR A 150 3.36 -6.55 -38.24
CA THR A 150 2.05 -6.13 -37.71
C THR A 150 1.88 -6.50 -36.22
N LEU A 151 1.00 -5.80 -35.51
CA LEU A 151 0.69 -6.13 -34.12
C LEU A 151 -0.07 -7.46 -34.07
N THR A 152 0.34 -8.35 -33.14
CA THR A 152 -0.34 -9.63 -32.91
C THR A 152 -1.71 -9.43 -32.26
N TYR A 153 -1.83 -8.46 -31.36
CA TYR A 153 -3.06 -8.16 -30.63
C TYR A 153 -3.55 -6.76 -30.95
N SER A 154 -4.85 -6.60 -31.11
CA SER A 154 -5.48 -5.30 -31.19
C SER A 154 -5.59 -4.65 -29.78
N PHE A 155 -5.79 -3.33 -29.75
CA PHE A 155 -6.06 -2.61 -28.50
C PHE A 155 -7.26 -3.19 -27.74
N VAL A 156 -8.34 -3.51 -28.45
CA VAL A 156 -9.56 -4.08 -27.87
C VAL A 156 -9.28 -5.42 -27.20
N GLN A 157 -8.54 -6.31 -27.84
CA GLN A 157 -8.15 -7.60 -27.24
C GLN A 157 -7.34 -7.41 -25.94
N SER A 158 -6.44 -6.45 -25.90
CA SER A 158 -5.67 -6.14 -24.70
C SER A 158 -6.58 -5.58 -23.57
N LEU A 159 -7.56 -4.75 -23.93
CA LEU A 159 -8.52 -4.21 -22.98
C LEU A 159 -9.43 -5.31 -22.41
N GLU A 160 -9.97 -6.18 -23.27
CA GLU A 160 -10.83 -7.29 -22.84
C GLU A 160 -10.10 -8.25 -21.91
N ALA A 161 -8.84 -8.56 -22.19
CA ALA A 161 -8.00 -9.37 -21.33
C ALA A 161 -7.74 -8.73 -19.95
N SER A 162 -7.86 -7.40 -19.84
CA SER A 162 -7.69 -6.67 -18.57
C SER A 162 -8.96 -6.65 -17.68
N TYR A 163 -10.14 -6.97 -18.20
CA TYR A 163 -11.40 -6.87 -17.43
C TYR A 163 -11.44 -7.65 -16.11
N PRO A 164 -10.95 -8.89 -16.01
CA PRO A 164 -10.94 -9.60 -14.74
C PRO A 164 -10.13 -8.88 -13.65
N PHE A 165 -9.03 -8.26 -14.03
CA PHE A 165 -8.16 -7.50 -13.12
C PHE A 165 -8.79 -6.16 -12.73
N TYR A 166 -9.57 -5.53 -13.60
CA TYR A 166 -10.33 -4.33 -13.27
C TYR A 166 -11.44 -4.62 -12.27
N LEU A 167 -12.11 -5.78 -12.37
CA LEU A 167 -13.06 -6.20 -11.35
C LEU A 167 -12.36 -6.44 -10.00
N MET A 168 -11.23 -7.14 -10.01
CA MET A 168 -10.44 -7.39 -8.80
C MET A 168 -9.95 -6.08 -8.16
N ARG A 169 -9.47 -5.13 -8.97
CA ARG A 169 -9.11 -3.77 -8.53
C ARG A 169 -10.29 -3.04 -7.89
N PHE A 170 -11.47 -3.13 -8.51
CA PHE A 170 -12.70 -2.52 -7.99
C PHE A 170 -13.05 -3.07 -6.61
N ILE A 171 -13.03 -4.39 -6.43
CA ILE A 171 -13.27 -5.05 -5.14
C ILE A 171 -12.25 -4.58 -4.10
N GLY A 172 -10.97 -4.52 -4.46
CA GLY A 172 -9.93 -3.97 -3.59
C GLY A 172 -10.20 -2.54 -3.17
N GLY A 173 -10.63 -1.68 -4.11
CA GLY A 173 -11.03 -0.30 -3.83
C GLY A 173 -12.22 -0.19 -2.87
N VAL A 174 -13.23 -1.04 -3.01
CA VAL A 174 -14.38 -1.09 -2.09
C VAL A 174 -13.91 -1.44 -0.67
N PHE A 175 -12.97 -2.36 -0.51
CA PHE A 175 -12.43 -2.69 0.81
C PHE A 175 -11.69 -1.52 1.45
N VAL A 176 -10.86 -0.80 0.68
CA VAL A 176 -10.15 0.39 1.15
C VAL A 176 -11.14 1.46 1.60
N VAL A 177 -12.14 1.80 0.77
CA VAL A 177 -13.16 2.81 1.10
C VAL A 177 -13.96 2.41 2.33
N THR A 178 -14.37 1.14 2.43
CA THR A 178 -15.08 0.62 3.61
C THR A 178 -14.22 0.75 4.87
N GLY A 179 -12.94 0.42 4.77
CA GLY A 179 -11.98 0.61 5.86
C GLY A 179 -11.88 2.07 6.31
N MET A 180 -11.82 3.02 5.37
CA MET A 180 -11.81 4.45 5.69
C MET A 180 -13.10 4.93 6.35
N LEU A 181 -14.27 4.41 5.96
CA LEU A 181 -15.54 4.70 6.64
C LEU A 181 -15.55 4.17 8.08
N VAL A 182 -15.02 2.97 8.31
CA VAL A 182 -14.82 2.40 9.66
C VAL A 182 -13.91 3.30 10.50
N MET A 183 -12.81 3.79 9.92
CA MET A 183 -11.93 4.76 10.56
C MET A 183 -12.66 6.04 10.93
N ALA A 184 -13.36 6.65 9.98
CA ALA A 184 -14.10 7.89 10.19
C ALA A 184 -15.10 7.76 11.34
N TYR A 185 -15.86 6.67 11.38
CA TYR A 185 -16.77 6.40 12.48
C TYR A 185 -16.04 6.30 13.83
N ASN A 186 -14.94 5.55 13.89
CA ASN A 186 -14.16 5.36 15.11
C ASN A 186 -13.55 6.68 15.60
N VAL A 187 -13.04 7.50 14.71
CA VAL A 187 -12.50 8.84 15.00
C VAL A 187 -13.58 9.76 15.54
N ILE A 188 -14.73 9.85 14.86
CA ILE A 188 -15.86 10.70 15.32
C ILE A 188 -16.31 10.31 16.73
N LYS A 189 -16.40 9.01 17.02
CA LYS A 189 -16.76 8.53 18.37
C LYS A 189 -15.69 8.84 19.42
N THR A 190 -14.40 8.77 19.04
CA THR A 190 -13.29 9.14 19.93
C THR A 190 -13.32 10.62 20.29
N VAL A 191 -13.43 11.48 19.27
CA VAL A 191 -13.43 12.94 19.43
C VAL A 191 -14.64 13.44 20.22
N ARG A 192 -15.79 12.78 20.07
CA ARG A 192 -17.04 13.13 20.79
C ARG A 192 -17.16 12.52 22.19
N ALA A 193 -16.25 11.64 22.58
CA ALA A 193 -16.23 11.13 23.95
C ALA A 193 -15.86 12.24 24.93
N LYS A 194 -16.45 12.22 26.16
CA LYS A 194 -16.00 13.12 27.21
C LYS A 194 -14.56 12.80 27.59
N GLU A 195 -13.79 13.81 27.92
CA GLU A 195 -12.39 13.67 28.27
C GLU A 195 -12.18 12.63 29.41
N GLY A 196 -11.17 11.78 29.26
CA GLY A 196 -10.82 10.73 30.21
C GLY A 196 -11.73 9.51 30.29
N VAL A 197 -12.80 9.43 29.45
CA VAL A 197 -13.73 8.27 29.48
C VAL A 197 -13.12 7.02 28.83
N LEU A 198 -12.26 7.20 27.83
CA LEU A 198 -11.60 6.10 27.14
C LEU A 198 -10.22 5.84 27.75
N GLU A 199 -10.18 5.08 28.84
CA GLU A 199 -8.93 4.74 29.51
C GLU A 199 -8.01 3.86 28.63
N PRO A 200 -6.69 3.92 28.87
CA PRO A 200 -5.75 3.03 28.19
C PRO A 200 -6.13 1.56 28.40
N VAL A 201 -5.93 0.73 27.39
CA VAL A 201 -6.06 -0.73 27.56
C VAL A 201 -4.93 -1.17 28.48
N ALA A 202 -5.25 -1.78 29.62
CA ALA A 202 -4.25 -2.35 30.51
C ALA A 202 -3.36 -3.32 29.70
N GLU A 203 -2.05 -3.13 29.76
CA GLU A 203 -1.14 -4.09 29.15
C GLU A 203 -1.36 -5.44 29.88
N ALA A 204 -1.73 -6.46 29.10
CA ALA A 204 -1.75 -7.82 29.64
C ALA A 204 -0.31 -8.19 30.01
N ALA A 205 -0.07 -8.38 31.28
CA ALA A 205 1.20 -8.75 31.87
C ALA A 205 1.75 -10.08 31.30
#